data_90e673b15a2d1d3aeb044216af9b4873
#
_entry.id   90e673b15a2d1d3aeb044216af9b4873
#
_cell.length_a   1.000
_cell.length_b   1.000
_cell.length_c   1.000
_cell.angle_alpha   90.00
_cell.angle_beta   90.00
_cell.angle_gamma   90.00
#
_symmetry.space_group_name_H-M   'P 1'
#
loop_
_entity.id
_entity.type
_entity.pdbx_description
1 polymer ?
#
loop_
_entity_poly.entity_id
_entity_poly.type
_entity_poly.pdbx_seq_one_letter_code
_entity_poly.pdbx_strand_id
1 'polypeptide(L)'
;MSRTYFISDLHLAPDLPRVTDGFLSLLQHIRGADALYVLGDLFEAWVGDDHRDDYNNRVIAAFRTLSDSGTKLYFVHGNRDFLLGAGFAEATGGMLLPESQVIEAAGRKILVMHGDQLCTLDEKYMAFRAQSRDPAWQQTMLGNPLEQRLMMAQMWRMQSKANNANKPENIMDVTPSEVPRVLAENGVATLLHGHTHRPQVHALTVAGQPAERFVLGDWREDSGEAVIGVADADGLRLETWRF
;
A
#
# COMPACT_ATOMS: atom_id res chain seq x y z
N MET A 1 -12.62 20.22 9.10
CA MET A 1 -12.48 20.22 7.64
C MET A 1 -12.30 18.78 7.20
N SER A 2 -13.01 18.38 6.14
CA SER A 2 -12.91 17.03 5.58
C SER A 2 -11.50 16.79 5.07
N ARG A 3 -10.83 15.71 5.53
CA ARG A 3 -9.47 15.38 5.11
C ARG A 3 -9.28 13.88 5.04
N THR A 4 -8.74 13.40 3.94
CA THR A 4 -8.42 11.99 3.69
C THR A 4 -6.93 11.85 3.43
N TYR A 5 -6.32 10.83 4.04
CA TYR A 5 -4.90 10.54 3.93
C TYR A 5 -4.66 9.23 3.19
N PHE A 6 -3.54 9.16 2.48
CA PHE A 6 -3.10 7.98 1.73
C PHE A 6 -1.64 7.70 2.02
N ILE A 7 -1.34 6.47 2.40
CA ILE A 7 0.01 5.98 2.66
C ILE A 7 0.22 4.64 1.98
N SER A 8 1.46 4.29 1.69
CA SER A 8 1.88 2.98 1.17
C SER A 8 3.35 2.72 1.47
N ASP A 9 3.81 1.52 1.21
CA ASP A 9 5.23 1.16 1.21
C ASP A 9 5.96 1.49 2.51
N LEU A 10 5.30 1.21 3.65
CA LEU A 10 5.86 1.44 4.98
C LEU A 10 6.89 0.37 5.34
N HIS A 11 6.65 -0.86 4.87
CA HIS A 11 7.49 -2.02 5.16
C HIS A 11 7.77 -2.21 6.66
N LEU A 12 6.75 -1.99 7.50
CA LEU A 12 6.86 -2.06 8.96
C LEU A 12 7.50 -3.37 9.42
N ALA A 13 8.55 -3.24 10.21
CA ALA A 13 9.30 -4.36 10.76
C ALA A 13 9.97 -3.94 12.08
N PRO A 14 10.26 -4.89 13.01
CA PRO A 14 10.88 -4.57 14.30
C PRO A 14 12.27 -3.93 14.20
N ASP A 15 12.97 -4.15 13.09
CA ASP A 15 14.32 -3.61 12.81
C ASP A 15 14.28 -2.20 12.15
N LEU A 16 13.09 -1.61 11.97
CA LEU A 16 12.89 -0.25 11.48
C LEU A 16 12.15 0.62 12.53
N PRO A 17 12.78 0.92 13.67
CA PRO A 17 12.12 1.59 14.79
C PRO A 17 11.70 3.03 14.46
N ARG A 18 12.51 3.77 13.68
CA ARG A 18 12.22 5.16 13.33
C ARG A 18 11.01 5.24 12.38
N VAL A 19 10.93 4.38 11.38
CA VAL A 19 9.74 4.26 10.51
C VAL A 19 8.51 3.92 11.35
N THR A 20 8.64 2.97 12.29
CA THR A 20 7.52 2.59 13.17
C THR A 20 7.05 3.78 14.02
N ASP A 21 7.96 4.52 14.63
CA ASP A 21 7.62 5.70 15.45
C ASP A 21 7.04 6.83 14.60
N GLY A 22 7.56 7.04 13.40
CA GLY A 22 7.03 7.99 12.42
C GLY A 22 5.61 7.65 11.98
N PHE A 23 5.33 6.38 11.75
CA PHE A 23 3.99 5.87 11.46
C PHE A 23 3.03 6.10 12.64
N LEU A 24 3.42 5.74 13.85
CA LEU A 24 2.59 5.94 15.04
C LEU A 24 2.31 7.44 15.30
N SER A 25 3.29 8.30 15.04
CA SER A 25 3.15 9.75 15.11
C SER A 25 2.14 10.27 14.07
N LEU A 26 2.20 9.75 12.82
CA LEU A 26 1.21 10.09 11.80
C LEU A 26 -0.21 9.71 12.25
N LEU A 27 -0.41 8.48 12.76
CA LEU A 27 -1.73 8.04 13.22
C LEU A 27 -2.29 8.95 14.33
N GLN A 28 -1.43 9.46 15.21
CA GLN A 28 -1.84 10.44 16.24
C GLN A 28 -2.21 11.79 15.62
N HIS A 29 -1.43 12.25 14.63
CA HIS A 29 -1.64 13.52 13.96
C HIS A 29 -2.95 13.57 13.17
N ILE A 30 -3.35 12.47 12.53
CA ILE A 30 -4.52 12.40 11.66
C ILE A 30 -5.81 11.99 12.37
N ARG A 31 -5.83 11.94 13.70
CA ARG A 31 -7.05 11.63 14.47
C ARG A 31 -8.20 12.55 14.10
N GLY A 32 -9.37 11.94 13.85
CA GLY A 32 -10.56 12.68 13.44
C GLY A 32 -10.56 13.10 11.97
N ALA A 33 -9.61 12.64 11.16
CA ALA A 33 -9.71 12.70 9.71
C ALA A 33 -10.88 11.83 9.20
N ASP A 34 -11.39 12.11 8.01
CA ASP A 34 -12.49 11.33 7.45
C ASP A 34 -12.06 9.89 7.16
N ALA A 35 -10.86 9.71 6.60
CA ALA A 35 -10.34 8.39 6.28
C ALA A 35 -8.80 8.36 6.17
N LEU A 36 -8.26 7.16 6.39
CA LEU A 36 -6.90 6.77 6.02
C LEU A 36 -6.99 5.56 5.07
N TYR A 37 -6.37 5.68 3.92
CA TYR A 37 -6.16 4.58 2.97
C TYR A 37 -4.71 4.12 3.04
N VAL A 38 -4.50 2.83 3.29
CA VAL A 38 -3.20 2.15 3.23
C VAL A 38 -3.17 1.36 1.94
N LEU A 39 -2.36 1.82 0.98
CA LEU A 39 -2.33 1.29 -0.38
C LEU A 39 -1.26 0.20 -0.57
N GLY A 40 -1.19 -0.73 0.37
CA GLY A 40 -0.32 -1.91 0.32
C GLY A 40 1.09 -1.70 0.88
N ASP A 41 1.78 -2.82 1.06
CA ASP A 41 3.11 -2.90 1.65
C ASP A 41 3.22 -2.17 3.00
N LEU A 42 2.18 -2.35 3.84
CA LEU A 42 2.16 -1.87 5.22
C LEU A 42 3.24 -2.57 6.05
N PHE A 43 3.33 -3.89 5.94
CA PHE A 43 4.35 -4.70 6.59
C PHE A 43 5.41 -5.16 5.59
N GLU A 44 6.63 -5.35 6.05
CA GLU A 44 7.69 -5.97 5.24
C GLU A 44 7.35 -7.42 4.87
N ALA A 45 6.59 -8.10 5.70
CA ALA A 45 5.95 -9.38 5.39
C ALA A 45 4.76 -9.60 6.34
N TRP A 46 3.61 -10.00 5.79
CA TRP A 46 2.49 -10.50 6.58
C TRP A 46 2.22 -11.94 6.19
N VAL A 47 2.25 -12.84 7.16
CA VAL A 47 2.17 -14.29 6.92
C VAL A 47 0.86 -14.92 7.39
N GLY A 48 -0.09 -14.11 7.82
CA GLY A 48 -1.43 -14.51 8.28
C GLY A 48 -1.84 -13.79 9.56
N ASP A 49 -3.14 -13.69 9.79
CA ASP A 49 -3.74 -12.93 10.90
C ASP A 49 -3.53 -13.58 12.28
N ASP A 50 -3.04 -14.81 12.31
CA ASP A 50 -2.63 -15.55 13.51
C ASP A 50 -1.21 -15.20 13.98
N HIS A 51 -0.43 -14.45 13.18
CA HIS A 51 0.87 -13.93 13.59
C HIS A 51 0.71 -12.70 14.49
N ARG A 52 0.53 -12.95 15.80
CA ARG A 52 0.21 -11.96 16.83
C ARG A 52 1.33 -11.80 17.85
N ASP A 53 2.53 -11.42 17.37
CA ASP A 53 3.62 -11.01 18.25
C ASP A 53 3.39 -9.61 18.85
N ASP A 54 4.25 -9.18 19.77
CA ASP A 54 4.13 -7.89 20.44
C ASP A 54 4.20 -6.72 19.45
N TYR A 55 5.03 -6.85 18.40
CA TYR A 55 5.19 -5.82 17.38
C TYR A 55 3.92 -5.65 16.54
N ASN A 56 3.41 -6.74 15.99
CA ASN A 56 2.18 -6.72 15.19
C ASN A 56 0.98 -6.25 16.01
N ASN A 57 0.88 -6.69 17.28
CA ASN A 57 -0.17 -6.24 18.18
C ASN A 57 -0.08 -4.74 18.48
N ARG A 58 1.13 -4.16 18.61
CA ARG A 58 1.33 -2.71 18.77
C ARG A 58 0.80 -1.93 17.57
N VAL A 59 1.09 -2.38 16.35
CA VAL A 59 0.62 -1.76 15.11
C VAL A 59 -0.91 -1.84 14.99
N ILE A 60 -1.47 -3.02 15.24
CA ILE A 60 -2.93 -3.24 15.22
C ILE A 60 -3.64 -2.35 16.24
N ALA A 61 -3.13 -2.28 17.47
CA ALA A 61 -3.70 -1.44 18.52
C ALA A 61 -3.67 0.06 18.17
N ALA A 62 -2.63 0.51 17.46
CA ALA A 62 -2.54 1.89 17.00
C ALA A 62 -3.61 2.21 15.94
N PHE A 63 -3.83 1.33 14.97
CA PHE A 63 -4.93 1.45 14.01
C PHE A 63 -6.29 1.42 14.70
N ARG A 64 -6.48 0.51 15.65
CA ARG A 64 -7.73 0.44 16.43
C ARG A 64 -8.00 1.76 17.14
N THR A 65 -7.00 2.33 17.78
CA THR A 65 -7.11 3.63 18.45
C THR A 65 -7.51 4.75 17.48
N LEU A 66 -6.96 4.72 16.23
CA LEU A 66 -7.34 5.69 15.19
C LEU A 66 -8.79 5.46 14.73
N SER A 67 -9.19 4.22 14.50
CA SER A 67 -10.56 3.87 14.12
C SER A 67 -11.56 4.30 15.20
N ASP A 68 -11.26 4.04 16.47
CA ASP A 68 -12.11 4.44 17.60
C ASP A 68 -12.23 5.96 17.76
N SER A 69 -11.30 6.75 17.18
CA SER A 69 -11.40 8.21 17.10
C SER A 69 -12.35 8.73 16.00
N GLY A 70 -12.95 7.82 15.22
CA GLY A 70 -13.89 8.12 14.14
C GLY A 70 -13.27 8.17 12.74
N THR A 71 -11.95 7.99 12.59
CA THR A 71 -11.29 7.91 11.29
C THR A 71 -11.55 6.55 10.64
N LYS A 72 -12.10 6.53 9.42
CA LYS A 72 -12.31 5.29 8.66
C LYS A 72 -11.00 4.75 8.13
N LEU A 73 -10.78 3.44 8.25
CA LEU A 73 -9.57 2.77 7.80
C LEU A 73 -9.86 1.86 6.61
N TYR A 74 -9.07 2.00 5.55
CA TYR A 74 -9.16 1.17 4.36
C TYR A 74 -7.79 0.63 3.99
N PHE A 75 -7.74 -0.67 3.65
CA PHE A 75 -6.50 -1.37 3.32
C PHE A 75 -6.61 -2.01 1.93
N VAL A 76 -5.61 -1.78 1.10
CA VAL A 76 -5.38 -2.49 -0.16
C VAL A 76 -4.15 -3.37 0.04
N HIS A 77 -4.18 -4.60 -0.46
CA HIS A 77 -3.03 -5.50 -0.39
C HIS A 77 -1.87 -5.01 -1.26
N GLY A 78 -0.67 -5.02 -0.71
CA GLY A 78 0.58 -4.92 -1.45
C GLY A 78 1.17 -6.29 -1.78
N ASN A 79 2.37 -6.31 -2.32
CA ASN A 79 3.08 -7.53 -2.67
C ASN A 79 3.83 -8.16 -1.48
N ARG A 80 3.87 -7.48 -0.32
CA ARG A 80 4.48 -7.97 0.92
C ARG A 80 3.45 -8.49 1.93
N ASP A 81 2.23 -8.00 1.83
CA ASP A 81 1.19 -8.22 2.83
C ASP A 81 -0.14 -8.72 2.23
N PHE A 82 -0.06 -9.44 1.12
CA PHE A 82 -1.22 -10.01 0.41
C PHE A 82 -2.00 -11.08 1.22
N LEU A 83 -1.49 -11.50 2.38
CA LEU A 83 -2.17 -12.41 3.31
C LEU A 83 -2.86 -11.67 4.47
N LEU A 84 -2.95 -10.33 4.42
CA LEU A 84 -3.83 -9.59 5.33
C LEU A 84 -5.27 -10.06 5.13
N GLY A 85 -5.89 -10.55 6.20
CA GLY A 85 -7.20 -11.15 6.15
C GLY A 85 -8.28 -10.38 6.94
N ALA A 86 -9.45 -10.98 7.01
CA ALA A 86 -10.59 -10.42 7.74
C ALA A 86 -10.29 -10.21 9.23
N GLY A 87 -9.46 -11.07 9.84
CA GLY A 87 -9.06 -10.93 11.24
C GLY A 87 -8.22 -9.69 11.53
N PHE A 88 -7.36 -9.28 10.57
CA PHE A 88 -6.63 -8.01 10.66
C PHE A 88 -7.60 -6.82 10.54
N ALA A 89 -8.48 -6.85 9.54
CA ALA A 89 -9.47 -5.78 9.33
C ALA A 89 -10.37 -5.60 10.56
N GLU A 90 -10.89 -6.68 11.13
CA GLU A 90 -11.71 -6.65 12.36
C GLU A 90 -10.92 -6.10 13.56
N ALA A 91 -9.69 -6.57 13.77
CA ALA A 91 -8.86 -6.16 14.89
C ALA A 91 -8.51 -4.66 14.84
N THR A 92 -8.28 -4.11 13.65
CA THR A 92 -7.97 -2.68 13.43
C THR A 92 -9.23 -1.80 13.39
N GLY A 93 -10.41 -2.38 13.16
CA GLY A 93 -11.65 -1.64 12.88
C GLY A 93 -11.69 -1.05 11.48
N GLY A 94 -10.91 -1.60 10.55
CA GLY A 94 -10.82 -1.17 9.16
C GLY A 94 -11.50 -2.12 8.19
N MET A 95 -11.36 -1.83 6.91
CA MET A 95 -11.93 -2.59 5.80
C MET A 95 -10.86 -2.93 4.76
N LEU A 96 -10.80 -4.18 4.33
CA LEU A 96 -10.03 -4.59 3.16
C LEU A 96 -10.79 -4.21 1.90
N LEU A 97 -10.12 -3.49 1.01
CA LEU A 97 -10.64 -3.15 -0.30
C LEU A 97 -10.18 -4.18 -1.36
N PRO A 98 -10.88 -4.24 -2.51
CA PRO A 98 -10.35 -4.89 -3.70
C PRO A 98 -8.97 -4.34 -4.10
N GLU A 99 -8.23 -5.06 -4.95
CA GLU A 99 -6.89 -4.65 -5.44
C GLU A 99 -6.89 -3.28 -6.14
N SER A 100 -8.03 -2.87 -6.67
CA SER A 100 -8.27 -1.52 -7.19
C SER A 100 -9.70 -1.06 -6.86
N GLN A 101 -9.85 0.19 -6.48
CA GLN A 101 -11.15 0.76 -6.10
C GLN A 101 -11.24 2.23 -6.54
N VAL A 102 -12.35 2.60 -7.16
CA VAL A 102 -12.68 4.01 -7.35
C VAL A 102 -13.31 4.55 -6.06
N ILE A 103 -12.73 5.60 -5.54
CA ILE A 103 -13.20 6.31 -4.34
C ILE A 103 -13.52 7.77 -4.67
N GLU A 104 -14.23 8.45 -3.78
CA GLU A 104 -14.43 9.90 -3.85
C GLU A 104 -13.69 10.58 -2.70
N ALA A 105 -12.79 11.51 -3.04
CA ALA A 105 -12.09 12.35 -2.08
C ALA A 105 -11.77 13.71 -2.73
N ALA A 106 -11.79 14.79 -1.95
CA ALA A 106 -11.56 16.16 -2.43
C ALA A 106 -12.44 16.54 -3.64
N GLY A 107 -13.69 16.06 -3.69
CA GLY A 107 -14.64 16.34 -4.78
C GLY A 107 -14.29 15.69 -6.12
N ARG A 108 -13.39 14.71 -6.16
CA ARG A 108 -12.99 13.98 -7.37
C ARG A 108 -13.03 12.46 -7.20
N LYS A 109 -13.23 11.75 -8.29
CA LYS A 109 -13.08 10.29 -8.36
C LYS A 109 -11.60 9.93 -8.54
N ILE A 110 -11.09 9.07 -7.69
CA ILE A 110 -9.70 8.62 -7.66
C ILE A 110 -9.70 7.10 -7.72
N LEU A 111 -8.99 6.52 -8.68
CA LEU A 111 -8.67 5.09 -8.67
C LEU A 111 -7.49 4.88 -7.72
N VAL A 112 -7.71 4.11 -6.67
CA VAL A 112 -6.66 3.75 -5.72
C VAL A 112 -6.29 2.28 -5.88
N MET A 113 -5.00 1.97 -5.79
CA MET A 113 -4.44 0.62 -5.85
C MET A 113 -3.04 0.61 -5.25
N HIS A 114 -2.46 -0.58 -5.03
CA HIS A 114 -1.04 -0.64 -4.67
C HIS A 114 -0.14 -0.23 -5.84
N GLY A 115 -0.38 -0.76 -7.03
CA GLY A 115 0.35 -0.39 -8.24
C GLY A 115 1.19 -1.52 -8.86
N ASP A 116 1.42 -2.58 -8.13
CA ASP A 116 2.19 -3.75 -8.56
C ASP A 116 1.62 -4.43 -9.81
N GLN A 117 0.29 -4.41 -9.99
CA GLN A 117 -0.37 -4.94 -11.18
C GLN A 117 -0.08 -4.15 -12.47
N LEU A 118 0.47 -2.95 -12.36
CA LEU A 118 0.84 -2.10 -13.52
C LEU A 118 2.25 -2.39 -14.04
N CYS A 119 3.06 -3.17 -13.31
CA CYS A 119 4.45 -3.51 -13.67
C CYS A 119 4.51 -4.73 -14.60
N THR A 120 3.74 -4.71 -15.69
CA THR A 120 3.49 -5.88 -16.57
C THR A 120 4.72 -6.34 -17.35
N LEU A 121 5.78 -5.53 -17.45
CA LEU A 121 7.05 -5.91 -18.05
C LEU A 121 7.92 -6.81 -17.16
N ASP A 122 7.61 -6.90 -15.86
CA ASP A 122 8.28 -7.84 -14.95
C ASP A 122 7.57 -9.20 -14.96
N GLU A 123 7.80 -9.98 -16.02
CA GLU A 123 7.12 -11.27 -16.23
C GLU A 123 7.30 -12.23 -15.04
N LYS A 124 8.49 -12.24 -14.42
CA LYS A 124 8.76 -13.10 -13.25
C LYS A 124 7.95 -12.68 -12.05
N TYR A 125 7.85 -11.40 -11.81
CA TYR A 125 7.02 -10.86 -10.74
C TYR A 125 5.53 -11.12 -11.04
N MET A 126 5.08 -10.88 -12.26
CA MET A 126 3.67 -11.11 -12.65
C MET A 126 3.25 -12.57 -12.50
N ALA A 127 4.14 -13.51 -12.79
CA ALA A 127 3.89 -14.94 -12.54
C ALA A 127 3.73 -15.24 -11.03
N PHE A 128 4.61 -14.69 -10.19
CA PHE A 128 4.48 -14.81 -8.73
C PHE A 128 3.22 -14.11 -8.21
N ARG A 129 2.91 -12.93 -8.74
CA ARG A 129 1.69 -12.19 -8.39
C ARG A 129 0.43 -13.01 -8.68
N ALA A 130 0.33 -13.59 -9.88
CA ALA A 130 -0.80 -14.44 -10.25
C ALA A 130 -0.98 -15.62 -9.29
N GLN A 131 0.12 -16.25 -8.87
CA GLN A 131 0.10 -17.34 -7.89
C GLN A 131 -0.29 -16.84 -6.49
N SER A 132 0.33 -15.78 -6.00
CA SER A 132 0.13 -15.27 -4.63
C SER A 132 -1.25 -14.62 -4.40
N ARG A 133 -1.94 -14.24 -5.48
CA ARG A 133 -3.31 -13.73 -5.45
C ARG A 133 -4.37 -14.81 -5.66
N ASP A 134 -3.97 -16.06 -5.97
CA ASP A 134 -4.89 -17.18 -6.09
C ASP A 134 -5.41 -17.62 -4.70
N PRO A 135 -6.74 -17.65 -4.48
CA PRO A 135 -7.31 -17.96 -3.16
C PRO A 135 -6.98 -19.39 -2.69
N ALA A 136 -6.87 -20.35 -3.60
CA ALA A 136 -6.56 -21.74 -3.23
C ALA A 136 -5.09 -21.86 -2.79
N TRP A 137 -4.19 -21.13 -3.47
CA TRP A 137 -2.79 -21.04 -3.05
C TRP A 137 -2.67 -20.34 -1.69
N GLN A 138 -3.38 -19.21 -1.46
CA GLN A 138 -3.38 -18.51 -0.17
C GLN A 138 -3.89 -19.41 0.95
N GLN A 139 -4.97 -20.16 0.72
CA GLN A 139 -5.49 -21.12 1.69
C GLN A 139 -4.47 -22.21 2.03
N THR A 140 -3.80 -22.75 1.01
CA THR A 140 -2.73 -23.74 1.20
C THR A 140 -1.57 -23.15 2.00
N MET A 141 -1.18 -21.91 1.70
CA MET A 141 -0.12 -21.20 2.39
C MET A 141 -0.47 -20.97 3.86
N LEU A 142 -1.66 -20.50 4.16
CA LEU A 142 -2.16 -20.25 5.53
C LEU A 142 -2.35 -21.55 6.32
N GLY A 143 -2.54 -22.68 5.66
CA GLY A 143 -2.60 -24.01 6.29
C GLY A 143 -1.26 -24.53 6.83
N ASN A 144 -0.13 -23.93 6.45
CA ASN A 144 1.18 -24.30 6.99
C ASN A 144 1.38 -23.72 8.42
N PRO A 145 2.20 -24.40 9.26
CA PRO A 145 2.62 -23.85 10.55
C PRO A 145 3.24 -22.45 10.41
N LEU A 146 3.02 -21.58 11.39
CA LEU A 146 3.52 -20.19 11.38
C LEU A 146 5.03 -20.09 11.11
N GLU A 147 5.82 -20.95 11.75
CA GLU A 147 7.28 -20.98 11.55
C GLU A 147 7.69 -21.23 10.10
N GLN A 148 6.97 -22.14 9.40
CA GLN A 148 7.21 -22.41 7.99
C GLN A 148 6.84 -21.20 7.13
N ARG A 149 5.72 -20.56 7.40
CA ARG A 149 5.30 -19.34 6.69
C ARG A 149 6.30 -18.21 6.84
N LEU A 150 6.84 -18.01 8.03
CA LEU A 150 7.89 -17.01 8.31
C LEU A 150 9.18 -17.33 7.53
N MET A 151 9.59 -18.59 7.51
CA MET A 151 10.76 -19.03 6.74
C MET A 151 10.57 -18.79 5.23
N MET A 152 9.41 -19.13 4.70
CA MET A 152 9.08 -18.91 3.28
C MET A 152 9.07 -17.42 2.94
N ALA A 153 8.49 -16.57 3.78
CA ALA A 153 8.50 -15.13 3.59
C ALA A 153 9.94 -14.56 3.56
N GLN A 154 10.82 -15.02 4.45
CA GLN A 154 12.24 -14.64 4.43
C GLN A 154 12.93 -15.05 3.12
N MET A 155 12.69 -16.26 2.65
CA MET A 155 13.25 -16.76 1.37
C MET A 155 12.79 -15.90 0.20
N TRP A 156 11.50 -15.56 0.12
CA TRP A 156 10.96 -14.69 -0.93
C TRP A 156 11.54 -13.29 -0.90
N ARG A 157 11.75 -12.73 0.31
CA ARG A 157 12.43 -11.44 0.47
C ARG A 157 13.86 -11.47 -0.08
N MET A 158 14.62 -12.48 0.29
CA MET A 158 16.01 -12.66 -0.20
C MET A 158 16.04 -12.80 -1.72
N GLN A 159 15.16 -13.61 -2.28
CA GLN A 159 15.05 -13.79 -3.73
C GLN A 159 14.63 -12.50 -4.44
N SER A 160 13.67 -11.75 -3.89
CA SER A 160 13.23 -10.47 -4.43
C SER A 160 14.37 -9.44 -4.45
N LYS A 161 15.14 -9.32 -3.34
CA LYS A 161 16.32 -8.44 -3.28
C LYS A 161 17.37 -8.84 -4.33
N ALA A 162 17.68 -10.12 -4.46
CA ALA A 162 18.63 -10.61 -5.46
C ALA A 162 18.16 -10.36 -6.89
N ASN A 163 16.88 -10.54 -7.17
CA ASN A 163 16.30 -10.28 -8.48
C ASN A 163 16.30 -8.78 -8.83
N ASN A 164 15.98 -7.91 -7.87
CA ASN A 164 15.90 -6.48 -8.11
C ASN A 164 17.28 -5.81 -8.28
N ALA A 165 18.34 -6.35 -7.67
CA ALA A 165 19.70 -5.81 -7.76
C ALA A 165 20.24 -5.70 -9.20
N ASN A 166 19.70 -6.49 -10.13
CA ASN A 166 20.15 -6.56 -11.54
C ASN A 166 19.06 -6.17 -12.55
N LYS A 167 17.90 -5.64 -12.07
CA LYS A 167 16.82 -5.24 -13.00
C LYS A 167 17.06 -3.84 -13.55
N PRO A 168 16.82 -3.64 -14.87
CA PRO A 168 16.76 -2.30 -15.45
C PRO A 168 15.65 -1.45 -14.79
N GLU A 169 15.91 -0.15 -14.64
CA GLU A 169 14.99 0.77 -13.96
C GLU A 169 13.59 0.85 -14.59
N ASN A 170 13.50 0.68 -15.90
CA ASN A 170 12.23 0.70 -16.62
C ASN A 170 11.34 -0.52 -16.37
N ILE A 171 11.90 -1.63 -15.88
CA ILE A 171 11.13 -2.84 -15.49
C ILE A 171 10.57 -2.67 -14.08
N MET A 172 11.20 -1.84 -13.24
CA MET A 172 10.79 -1.56 -11.87
C MET A 172 9.76 -0.42 -11.76
N ASP A 173 9.36 0.21 -12.85
CA ASP A 173 8.28 1.20 -12.91
C ASP A 173 7.04 0.59 -13.58
N VAL A 174 5.92 1.29 -13.49
CA VAL A 174 4.68 0.89 -14.17
C VAL A 174 4.89 0.89 -15.68
N THR A 175 4.31 -0.08 -16.36
CA THR A 175 4.29 -0.12 -17.83
C THR A 175 3.50 1.09 -18.34
N PRO A 176 4.07 1.93 -19.21
CA PRO A 176 3.45 3.21 -19.59
C PRO A 176 2.05 3.11 -20.19
N SER A 177 1.73 2.00 -20.88
CA SER A 177 0.41 1.76 -21.46
C SER A 177 -0.65 1.35 -20.44
N GLU A 178 -0.25 0.83 -19.28
CA GLU A 178 -1.19 0.31 -18.28
C GLU A 178 -1.93 1.43 -17.56
N VAL A 179 -1.28 2.56 -17.29
CA VAL A 179 -1.91 3.69 -16.60
C VAL A 179 -3.10 4.26 -17.38
N PRO A 180 -2.95 4.65 -18.67
CA PRO A 180 -4.08 5.09 -19.48
C PRO A 180 -5.18 4.02 -19.60
N ARG A 181 -4.80 2.73 -19.72
CA ARG A 181 -5.74 1.62 -19.82
C ARG A 181 -6.64 1.53 -18.59
N VAL A 182 -6.05 1.44 -17.38
CA VAL A 182 -6.85 1.29 -16.15
C VAL A 182 -7.69 2.52 -15.85
N LEU A 183 -7.19 3.73 -16.17
CA LEU A 183 -7.99 4.96 -16.03
C LEU A 183 -9.22 4.95 -16.96
N ALA A 184 -9.03 4.57 -18.23
CA ALA A 184 -10.10 4.47 -19.21
C ALA A 184 -11.14 3.41 -18.82
N GLU A 185 -10.70 2.23 -18.40
CA GLU A 185 -11.56 1.13 -17.97
C GLU A 185 -12.43 1.49 -16.76
N ASN A 186 -11.91 2.32 -15.85
CA ASN A 186 -12.64 2.76 -14.66
C ASN A 186 -13.38 4.10 -14.85
N GLY A 187 -13.25 4.77 -16.00
CA GLY A 187 -13.92 6.03 -16.30
C GLY A 187 -13.50 7.17 -15.37
N VAL A 188 -12.22 7.22 -14.98
CA VAL A 188 -11.66 8.23 -14.07
C VAL A 188 -10.40 8.87 -14.66
N ALA A 189 -10.09 10.08 -14.19
CA ALA A 189 -8.93 10.85 -14.66
C ALA A 189 -7.77 10.89 -13.63
N THR A 190 -7.95 10.28 -12.47
CA THR A 190 -6.94 10.33 -11.40
C THR A 190 -6.63 8.92 -10.90
N LEU A 191 -5.33 8.56 -10.91
CA LEU A 191 -4.78 7.35 -10.31
C LEU A 191 -3.89 7.75 -9.13
N LEU A 192 -4.03 7.05 -8.00
CA LEU A 192 -3.15 7.16 -6.85
C LEU A 192 -2.66 5.75 -6.45
N HIS A 193 -1.35 5.56 -6.38
CA HIS A 193 -0.74 4.28 -6.05
C HIS A 193 0.63 4.44 -5.37
N GLY A 194 1.19 3.34 -4.86
CA GLY A 194 2.52 3.20 -4.29
C GLY A 194 3.46 2.34 -5.12
N HIS A 195 4.08 1.34 -4.51
CA HIS A 195 4.86 0.24 -5.06
C HIS A 195 6.20 0.63 -5.70
N THR A 196 6.25 1.68 -6.52
CA THR A 196 7.47 2.02 -7.28
C THR A 196 8.48 2.84 -6.48
N HIS A 197 8.11 3.35 -5.31
CA HIS A 197 8.93 4.20 -4.44
C HIS A 197 9.49 5.45 -5.17
N ARG A 198 8.75 5.96 -6.17
CA ARG A 198 9.14 7.12 -7.00
C ARG A 198 8.10 8.22 -6.88
N PRO A 199 8.04 8.92 -5.73
CA PRO A 199 6.97 9.88 -5.46
C PRO A 199 7.00 11.03 -6.47
N GLN A 200 5.90 11.16 -7.21
CA GLN A 200 5.74 12.21 -8.23
C GLN A 200 4.28 12.30 -8.67
N VAL A 201 3.90 13.48 -9.15
CA VAL A 201 2.65 13.68 -9.90
C VAL A 201 2.98 13.74 -11.39
N HIS A 202 2.42 12.80 -12.15
CA HIS A 202 2.59 12.73 -13.61
C HIS A 202 1.32 13.21 -14.29
N ALA A 203 1.43 14.25 -15.12
CA ALA A 203 0.38 14.63 -16.03
C ALA A 203 0.38 13.73 -17.28
N LEU A 204 -0.78 13.28 -17.68
CA LEU A 204 -0.98 12.43 -18.86
C LEU A 204 -2.29 12.76 -19.57
N THR A 205 -2.54 12.11 -20.70
CA THR A 205 -3.77 12.25 -21.45
C THR A 205 -4.41 10.87 -21.65
N VAL A 206 -5.70 10.76 -21.33
CA VAL A 206 -6.50 9.54 -21.53
C VAL A 206 -7.70 9.89 -22.41
N ALA A 207 -7.81 9.23 -23.55
CA ALA A 207 -8.89 9.50 -24.53
C ALA A 207 -9.03 10.99 -24.90
N GLY A 208 -7.92 11.71 -24.98
CA GLY A 208 -7.91 13.14 -25.32
C GLY A 208 -8.25 14.08 -24.15
N GLN A 209 -8.44 13.56 -22.94
CA GLN A 209 -8.73 14.35 -21.74
C GLN A 209 -7.55 14.36 -20.78
N PRO A 210 -7.30 15.48 -20.08
CA PRO A 210 -6.26 15.54 -19.04
C PRO A 210 -6.49 14.51 -17.93
N ALA A 211 -5.43 13.86 -17.49
CA ALA A 211 -5.44 12.91 -16.38
C ALA A 211 -4.16 13.04 -15.56
N GLU A 212 -4.15 12.50 -14.35
CA GLU A 212 -3.04 12.58 -13.41
C GLU A 212 -2.77 11.24 -12.75
N ARG A 213 -1.50 10.89 -12.60
CA ARG A 213 -1.02 9.77 -11.79
C ARG A 213 -0.21 10.31 -10.62
N PHE A 214 -0.70 10.04 -9.42
CA PHE A 214 -0.01 10.33 -8.15
C PHE A 214 0.68 9.07 -7.67
N VAL A 215 1.98 9.17 -7.38
CA VAL A 215 2.77 8.07 -6.81
C VAL A 215 3.19 8.42 -5.41
N LEU A 216 2.84 7.60 -4.43
CA LEU A 216 3.26 7.74 -3.04
C LEU A 216 4.74 7.33 -2.89
N GLY A 217 5.39 7.83 -1.85
CA GLY A 217 6.76 7.43 -1.51
C GLY A 217 6.81 6.33 -0.45
N ASP A 218 7.96 5.69 -0.39
CA ASP A 218 8.34 4.80 0.69
C ASP A 218 8.70 5.56 1.98
N TRP A 219 8.73 4.85 3.09
CA TRP A 219 9.12 5.36 4.39
C TRP A 219 10.58 5.05 4.66
N ARG A 220 11.40 6.06 4.91
CA ARG A 220 12.86 5.95 4.94
C ARG A 220 13.41 6.05 6.35
N GLU A 221 14.01 4.96 6.82
CA GLU A 221 14.63 4.86 8.14
C GLU A 221 15.79 5.85 8.31
N ASP A 222 16.58 6.07 7.25
CA ASP A 222 17.77 6.93 7.27
C ASP A 222 17.43 8.42 7.30
N SER A 223 16.53 8.88 6.43
CA SER A 223 16.16 10.31 6.36
C SER A 223 15.06 10.70 7.34
N GLY A 224 14.22 9.76 7.79
CA GLY A 224 13.03 10.05 8.59
C GLY A 224 11.97 10.81 7.81
N GLU A 225 11.81 10.45 6.55
CA GLU A 225 10.83 11.06 5.65
C GLU A 225 9.99 10.01 4.92
N ALA A 226 8.75 10.37 4.62
CA ALA A 226 7.86 9.64 3.74
C ALA A 226 7.10 10.64 2.86
N VAL A 227 6.64 10.21 1.67
CA VAL A 227 5.75 11.03 0.85
C VAL A 227 4.36 10.42 0.86
N ILE A 228 3.42 11.13 1.46
CA ILE A 228 2.03 10.70 1.66
C ILE A 228 1.09 11.49 0.74
N GLY A 229 -0.10 10.96 0.50
CA GLY A 229 -1.17 11.67 -0.19
C GLY A 229 -2.11 12.35 0.81
N VAL A 230 -2.55 13.56 0.49
CA VAL A 230 -3.55 14.30 1.25
C VAL A 230 -4.61 14.84 0.31
N ALA A 231 -5.87 14.58 0.63
CA ALA A 231 -7.02 15.10 -0.10
C ALA A 231 -7.92 15.88 0.85
N ASP A 232 -8.15 17.16 0.56
CA ASP A 232 -9.02 18.07 1.32
C ASP A 232 -9.68 19.12 0.40
N ALA A 233 -10.13 20.24 0.95
CA ALA A 233 -10.78 21.29 0.18
C ALA A 233 -9.88 21.93 -0.90
N ASP A 234 -8.55 21.84 -0.73
CA ASP A 234 -7.57 22.36 -1.69
C ASP A 234 -7.22 21.33 -2.80
N GLY A 235 -7.78 20.14 -2.72
CA GLY A 235 -7.60 19.06 -3.69
C GLY A 235 -6.72 17.93 -3.21
N LEU A 236 -6.29 17.06 -4.16
CA LEU A 236 -5.34 15.97 -3.91
C LEU A 236 -3.91 16.45 -4.18
N ARG A 237 -3.00 16.19 -3.24
CA ARG A 237 -1.58 16.51 -3.35
C ARG A 237 -0.71 15.50 -2.63
N LEU A 238 0.59 15.52 -2.94
CA LEU A 238 1.62 14.82 -2.19
C LEU A 238 2.24 15.75 -1.15
N GLU A 239 2.45 15.24 0.05
CA GLU A 239 3.10 15.96 1.15
C GLU A 239 4.25 15.13 1.72
N THR A 240 5.34 15.78 2.15
CA THR A 240 6.41 15.11 2.88
C THR A 240 6.07 15.06 4.36
N TRP A 241 5.93 13.86 4.89
CA TRP A 241 5.84 13.58 6.32
C TRP A 241 7.25 13.38 6.89
N ARG A 242 7.61 14.16 7.94
CA ARG A 242 8.91 14.06 8.62
C ARG A 242 8.74 13.54 10.04
N PHE A 243 9.63 12.62 10.45
CA PHE A 243 9.55 11.95 11.74
C PHE A 243 10.92 11.61 12.35
#